data_71f7ce9b9d8362a53b21fafb7a78a1ef
#
_entry.id   71f7ce9b9d8362a53b21fafb7a78a1ef
#
_cell.length_a   1.000
_cell.length_b   1.000
_cell.length_c   1.000
_cell.angle_alpha   90.00
_cell.angle_beta   90.00
_cell.angle_gamma   90.00
#
_symmetry.space_group_name_H-M   'P 1'
#
loop_
_entity.id
_entity.type
_entity.pdbx_description
1 polymer ?
#
loop_
_entity_poly.entity_id
_entity_poly.type
_entity_poly.pdbx_seq_one_letter_code
_entity_poly.pdbx_strand_id
1 'polypeptide(L)' 'MSEIIFLVEEAPEGGFSARAVGASIFTQAASTEELHARVRDAVRCHFEDDAAPKLIRLHFVRDEVIAA' A
#
# COMPACT_ATOMS: atom_id res chain seq x y z
N MET A 1 -11.36 -11.40 -8.05
CA MET A 1 -10.51 -11.19 -6.86
C MET A 1 -11.23 -10.29 -5.87
N SER A 2 -11.32 -10.71 -4.61
CA SER A 2 -12.02 -9.93 -3.59
C SER A 2 -11.08 -9.12 -2.69
N GLU A 3 -9.79 -9.40 -2.71
CA GLU A 3 -8.83 -8.73 -1.85
C GLU A 3 -7.50 -8.53 -2.57
N ILE A 4 -6.89 -7.37 -2.37
CA ILE A 4 -5.53 -7.13 -2.82
C ILE A 4 -4.70 -6.74 -1.60
N ILE A 5 -3.45 -7.20 -1.56
CA ILE A 5 -2.54 -6.96 -0.44
C ILE A 5 -1.45 -5.99 -0.87
N PHE A 6 -1.22 -4.98 -0.05
CA PHE A 6 -0.09 -4.07 -0.21
C PHE A 6 0.88 -4.26 0.93
N LEU A 7 2.17 -4.34 0.62
CA LEU A 7 3.23 -4.27 1.62
C LEU A 7 3.56 -2.80 1.83
N VAL A 8 3.45 -2.35 3.07
CA VAL A 8 3.68 -0.95 3.44
C VAL A 8 4.91 -0.86 4.31
N GLU A 9 5.83 0.02 3.94
CA GLU A 9 7.06 0.26 4.68
C GLU A 9 7.16 1.73 5.06
N GLU A 10 7.68 2.01 6.24
CA GLU A 10 7.95 3.39 6.65
C GLU A 10 9.28 3.84 6.03
N ALA A 11 9.29 5.05 5.50
CA ALA A 11 10.50 5.65 4.97
C ALA A 11 11.34 6.20 6.14
N PRO A 12 12.69 6.14 6.06
CA PRO A 12 13.55 6.66 7.13
C PRO A 12 13.33 8.15 7.43
N GLU A 13 12.96 8.92 6.43
CA GLU A 13 12.70 10.36 6.57
C GLU A 13 11.26 10.68 6.91
N GLY A 14 10.44 9.67 7.15
CA GLY A 14 9.01 9.81 7.40
C GLY A 14 8.19 9.44 6.19
N GLY A 15 6.91 9.18 6.42
CA GLY A 15 6.00 8.76 5.36
C GLY A 15 6.03 7.25 5.12
N PHE A 16 5.32 6.83 4.10
CA PHE A 16 5.11 5.42 3.79
C PHE A 16 5.25 5.16 2.30
N SER A 17 5.72 3.96 1.96
CA SER A 17 5.63 3.45 0.61
C SER A 17 4.81 2.17 0.64
N ALA A 18 4.04 1.93 -0.43
CA ALA A 18 3.19 0.77 -0.53
C ALA A 18 3.31 0.16 -1.92
N ARG A 19 3.47 -1.15 -1.98
CA ARG A 19 3.48 -1.86 -3.25
C ARG A 19 2.56 -3.07 -3.18
N ALA A 20 1.83 -3.30 -4.25
CA ALA A 20 0.91 -4.42 -4.32
C ALA A 20 1.67 -5.74 -4.50
N VAL A 21 1.15 -6.78 -3.88
CA VAL A 21 1.64 -8.13 -4.09
C VAL A 21 0.86 -8.73 -5.26
N GLY A 22 1.57 -9.09 -6.31
CA GLY A 22 0.94 -9.70 -7.48
C GLY A 22 0.39 -8.72 -8.51
N ALA A 23 0.66 -7.44 -8.36
CA ALA A 23 0.27 -6.42 -9.34
C ALA A 23 1.31 -5.32 -9.36
N SER A 24 1.45 -4.65 -10.49
CA SER A 24 2.43 -3.57 -10.65
C SER A 24 1.85 -2.24 -10.20
N ILE A 25 1.63 -2.11 -8.90
CA ILE A 25 1.10 -0.89 -8.30
C ILE A 25 2.03 -0.45 -7.18
N PHE A 26 2.44 0.81 -7.23
CA PHE A 26 3.29 1.41 -6.20
C PHE A 26 2.81 2.81 -5.90
N THR A 27 2.79 3.19 -4.62
CA THR A 27 2.45 4.55 -4.23
C THR A 27 3.19 4.93 -2.95
N GLN A 28 3.19 6.24 -2.66
CA GLN A 28 3.83 6.80 -1.48
C GLN A 28 2.88 7.82 -0.85
N ALA A 29 3.04 8.02 0.45
CA ALA A 29 2.20 8.97 1.18
C ALA A 29 2.94 9.48 2.40
N ALA A 30 2.57 10.67 2.86
CA ALA A 30 3.20 11.29 4.03
C ALA A 30 2.54 10.85 5.35
N SER A 31 1.31 10.36 5.29
CA SER A 31 0.55 9.94 6.46
C SER A 31 -0.27 8.71 6.15
N THR A 32 -0.81 8.06 7.18
CA THR A 32 -1.67 6.88 6.98
C THR A 32 -2.98 7.26 6.30
N GLU A 33 -3.52 8.44 6.60
CA GLU A 33 -4.74 8.91 5.93
C GLU A 33 -4.52 9.13 4.44
N GLU A 34 -3.42 9.79 4.10
CA GLU A 34 -3.06 10.01 2.71
C GLU A 34 -2.78 8.67 2.03
N LEU A 35 -2.13 7.74 2.74
CA LEU A 35 -1.86 6.40 2.22
C LEU A 35 -3.14 5.68 1.81
N HIS A 36 -4.16 5.73 2.67
CA HIS A 36 -5.45 5.10 2.38
C HIS A 36 -6.05 5.67 1.09
N ALA A 37 -6.04 6.99 0.95
CA ALA A 37 -6.59 7.65 -0.23
C ALA A 37 -5.82 7.29 -1.49
N ARG A 38 -4.50 7.32 -1.42
CA ARG A 38 -3.65 7.04 -2.57
C ARG A 38 -3.73 5.58 -3.02
N VAL A 39 -3.80 4.65 -2.05
CA VAL A 39 -3.93 3.23 -2.37
C VAL A 39 -5.28 2.97 -3.03
N ARG A 40 -6.36 3.56 -2.51
CA ARG A 40 -7.68 3.41 -3.14
C ARG A 40 -7.70 3.94 -4.56
N ASP A 41 -7.09 5.10 -4.78
CA ASP A 41 -7.01 5.69 -6.12
C ASP A 41 -6.19 4.82 -7.06
N ALA A 42 -5.06 4.30 -6.59
CA ALA A 42 -4.19 3.45 -7.40
C ALA A 42 -4.91 2.17 -7.82
N VAL A 43 -5.67 1.57 -6.92
CA VAL A 43 -6.44 0.37 -7.24
C VAL A 43 -7.52 0.69 -8.26
N ARG A 44 -8.25 1.78 -8.09
CA ARG A 44 -9.28 2.21 -9.04
C ARG A 44 -8.70 2.44 -10.42
N CYS A 45 -7.51 3.04 -10.51
CA CYS A 45 -6.88 3.32 -11.79
C CYS A 45 -6.34 2.07 -12.47
N HIS A 46 -5.93 1.07 -11.68
CA HIS A 46 -5.32 -0.14 -12.23
C HIS A 46 -6.33 -1.17 -12.71
N PHE A 47 -7.46 -1.28 -12.05
CA PHE A 47 -8.49 -2.27 -12.37
C PHE A 47 -9.71 -1.60 -12.97
N GLU A 48 -10.44 -2.34 -13.80
CA GLU A 48 -11.75 -1.91 -14.26
C GLU A 48 -12.76 -2.12 -13.13
N ASP A 49 -13.84 -1.37 -13.14
CA ASP A 49 -14.82 -1.32 -12.04
C ASP A 49 -15.28 -2.70 -11.57
N ASP A 50 -15.62 -3.58 -12.51
CA ASP A 50 -16.14 -4.91 -12.17
C ASP A 50 -15.03 -5.91 -11.84
N ALA A 51 -13.78 -5.56 -12.12
CA ALA A 51 -12.63 -6.42 -11.86
C ALA A 51 -11.86 -5.99 -10.62
N ALA A 52 -12.17 -4.83 -10.05
CA ALA A 52 -11.44 -4.31 -8.89
C ALA A 52 -11.71 -5.17 -7.65
N PRO A 53 -10.68 -5.41 -6.81
CA PRO A 53 -10.90 -6.09 -5.54
C PRO A 53 -11.76 -5.22 -4.63
N LYS A 54 -12.57 -5.86 -3.79
CA LYS A 54 -13.47 -5.16 -2.88
C LYS A 54 -12.80 -4.76 -1.58
N LEU A 55 -11.73 -5.45 -1.23
CA LEU A 55 -10.98 -5.19 0.00
C LEU A 55 -9.52 -4.93 -0.33
N ILE A 56 -8.94 -3.98 0.39
CA ILE A 56 -7.52 -3.68 0.29
C ILE A 56 -6.92 -3.96 1.66
N ARG A 57 -5.94 -4.86 1.71
CA ARG A 57 -5.24 -5.17 2.95
C ARG A 57 -3.89 -4.46 2.94
N LEU A 58 -3.64 -3.66 3.95
CA LEU A 58 -2.34 -3.01 4.12
C LEU A 58 -1.57 -3.81 5.16
N HIS A 59 -0.49 -4.43 4.72
CA HIS A 59 0.39 -5.20 5.59
C HIS A 59 1.60 -4.34 5.90
N PHE A 60 1.67 -3.81 7.12
CA PHE A 60 2.76 -2.94 7.55
C PHE A 60 3.95 -3.76 7.98
N VAL A 61 5.09 -3.48 7.34
CA VAL A 61 6.36 -4.11 7.67
C VAL A 61 7.19 -3.10 8.45
N ARG A 62 7.69 -3.51 9.59
CA ARG A 62 8.49 -2.65 10.44
C ARG A 62 9.82 -3.32 10.76
N ASP A 63 10.89 -2.62 10.49
CA ASP A 63 12.23 -3.07 10.85
C ASP A 63 12.72 -2.25 12.04
N GLU A 64 13.40 -2.92 12.95
CA GLU A 64 14.01 -2.25 14.09
C GLU A 64 15.42 -2.78 14.23
N VAL A 65 16.39 -1.87 14.24
CA VAL A 65 17.80 -2.23 14.34
C VAL A 65 18.31 -1.76 15.70
N ILE A 66 18.86 -2.69 16.46
CA ILE A 66 19.48 -2.37 17.73
C ILE A 66 20.94 -2.79 17.68
N ALA A 67 21.76 -2.15 18.51
CA ALA A 67 23.16 -2.53 18.63
C ALA A 67 23.27 -3.88 19.35
N ALA A 68 24.15 -4.73 18.82
CA ALA A 68 24.42 -6.04 19.43
C ALA A 68 25.25 -5.90 20.70
#